data_b5548610bb510e89ff78972406b8fc19
#
_entry.id   b5548610bb510e89ff78972406b8fc19
#
_cell.length_a   1.000
_cell.length_b   1.000
_cell.length_c   1.000
_cell.angle_alpha   90.00
_cell.angle_beta   90.00
_cell.angle_gamma   90.00
#
_symmetry.space_group_name_H-M   'P 1'
#
loop_
_entity.id
_entity.type
_entity.pdbx_description
1 polymer ?
#
loop_
_entity_poly.entity_id
_entity_poly.type
_entity_poly.pdbx_seq_one_letter_code
_entity_poly.pdbx_strand_id
1 'polypeptide(L)'
;LLKAMNQKLTEKERMYHTVFESAVGAFLYYSFERNQVSTLGQWKEFFNFEISEPKQISKLLDAVDESFAVTLRDVLYLEKTGQEAATAECMLKNTKIWLLFHSKIYYGNNGQPVDKVIYISNITKIRSQNEELTYMAYYDSMTGLFSRNYFVRLLSEYVRKASEMNDAISVMMIDLDDFHKINDGQGMVVGDELIQQFGSYLKELCEIKDVTGCHLHTDVYLIAIYAPSGERTMEALYKEIQQRIREPFKLSNGQELQVTFSAGVAEYP
;
A
#
# COMPACT_ATOMS: atom_id res chain seq x y z
N LEU A 1 -12.35 54.09 -16.93
CA LEU A 1 -11.29 53.22 -16.33
C LEU A 1 -11.87 52.34 -15.24
N LEU A 2 -12.54 52.89 -14.21
CA LEU A 2 -13.12 52.15 -13.08
C LEU A 2 -14.14 51.06 -13.50
N LYS A 3 -14.99 51.35 -14.46
CA LYS A 3 -16.03 50.44 -14.99
C LYS A 3 -15.43 49.26 -15.73
N ALA A 4 -14.37 49.47 -16.52
CA ALA A 4 -13.63 48.44 -17.23
C ALA A 4 -12.79 47.56 -16.26
N MET A 5 -12.27 48.15 -15.18
CA MET A 5 -11.54 47.43 -14.14
C MET A 5 -12.45 46.55 -13.29
N ASN A 6 -13.64 47.03 -12.93
CA ASN A 6 -14.65 46.24 -12.23
C ASN A 6 -15.20 45.09 -13.13
N GLN A 7 -15.39 45.32 -14.42
CA GLN A 7 -15.85 44.31 -15.34
C GLN A 7 -14.80 43.17 -15.49
N LYS A 8 -13.54 43.56 -15.59
CA LYS A 8 -12.39 42.60 -15.65
C LYS A 8 -12.20 41.81 -14.36
N LEU A 9 -12.51 42.43 -13.21
CA LEU A 9 -12.47 41.77 -11.91
C LEU A 9 -13.62 40.73 -11.81
N THR A 10 -14.83 41.09 -12.20
CA THR A 10 -16.00 40.21 -12.21
C THR A 10 -15.83 39.03 -13.18
N GLU A 11 -15.19 39.26 -14.35
CA GLU A 11 -14.88 38.18 -15.29
C GLU A 11 -13.83 37.23 -14.72
N LYS A 12 -12.79 37.76 -14.05
CA LYS A 12 -11.79 36.90 -13.35
C LYS A 12 -12.43 36.12 -12.22
N GLU A 13 -13.25 36.70 -11.40
CA GLU A 13 -13.96 36.01 -10.31
C GLU A 13 -14.86 34.91 -10.86
N ARG A 14 -15.60 35.12 -11.95
CA ARG A 14 -16.39 34.08 -12.62
C ARG A 14 -15.54 32.98 -13.18
N MET A 15 -14.40 33.30 -13.81
CA MET A 15 -13.49 32.31 -14.34
C MET A 15 -12.91 31.45 -13.22
N TYR A 16 -12.48 32.05 -12.12
CA TYR A 16 -11.98 31.31 -10.96
C TYR A 16 -13.07 30.40 -10.38
N HIS A 17 -14.27 30.88 -10.23
CA HIS A 17 -15.42 30.12 -9.74
C HIS A 17 -15.68 28.89 -10.63
N THR A 18 -15.72 29.09 -11.95
CA THR A 18 -15.91 27.99 -12.93
C THR A 18 -14.77 26.96 -12.87
N VAL A 19 -13.51 27.40 -12.72
CA VAL A 19 -12.36 26.49 -12.60
C VAL A 19 -12.44 25.68 -11.31
N PHE A 20 -12.81 26.30 -10.19
CA PHE A 20 -12.96 25.60 -8.92
C PHE A 20 -14.16 24.65 -8.89
N GLU A 21 -15.27 25.00 -9.54
CA GLU A 21 -16.44 24.12 -9.66
C GLU A 21 -16.19 22.91 -10.57
N SER A 22 -15.33 23.05 -11.58
CA SER A 22 -14.97 21.96 -12.49
C SER A 22 -13.81 21.10 -11.98
N ALA A 23 -13.10 21.56 -10.97
CA ALA A 23 -11.97 20.81 -10.40
C ALA A 23 -12.46 19.62 -9.57
N VAL A 24 -11.82 18.47 -9.77
CA VAL A 24 -12.06 17.26 -8.98
C VAL A 24 -11.45 17.44 -7.60
N GLY A 25 -12.28 17.84 -6.61
CA GLY A 25 -11.84 18.03 -5.23
C GLY A 25 -12.57 19.15 -4.51
N ALA A 26 -12.24 19.34 -3.25
CA ALA A 26 -12.79 20.41 -2.42
C ALA A 26 -11.72 21.46 -2.12
N PHE A 27 -12.15 22.69 -1.96
CA PHE A 27 -11.26 23.80 -1.62
C PHE A 27 -11.81 24.54 -0.39
N LEU A 28 -10.90 24.95 0.46
CA LEU A 28 -11.12 25.92 1.52
C LEU A 28 -10.23 27.13 1.24
N TYR A 29 -10.85 28.27 1.02
CA TYR A 29 -10.17 29.55 0.87
C TYR A 29 -10.35 30.38 2.12
N TYR A 30 -9.26 30.95 2.65
CA TYR A 30 -9.25 31.82 3.81
C TYR A 30 -8.52 33.11 3.48
N SER A 31 -9.21 34.25 3.60
CA SER A 31 -8.61 35.56 3.49
C SER A 31 -8.28 36.12 4.88
N PHE A 32 -7.00 36.37 5.13
CA PHE A 32 -6.52 36.93 6.40
C PHE A 32 -6.96 38.39 6.56
N GLU A 33 -6.97 39.16 5.47
CA GLU A 33 -7.37 40.58 5.51
C GLU A 33 -8.86 40.74 5.85
N ARG A 34 -9.71 39.91 5.28
CA ARG A 34 -11.17 39.99 5.47
C ARG A 34 -11.65 39.15 6.66
N ASN A 35 -10.76 38.30 7.20
CA ASN A 35 -11.08 37.27 8.18
C ASN A 35 -12.29 36.42 7.76
N GLN A 36 -12.32 36.02 6.50
CA GLN A 36 -13.40 35.25 5.89
C GLN A 36 -12.92 33.93 5.35
N VAL A 37 -13.76 32.91 5.45
CA VAL A 37 -13.52 31.60 4.90
C VAL A 37 -14.66 31.22 3.96
N SER A 38 -14.34 30.51 2.89
CA SER A 38 -15.32 29.92 1.97
C SER A 38 -14.88 28.53 1.54
N THR A 39 -15.86 27.68 1.26
CA THR A 39 -15.66 26.33 0.73
C THR A 39 -16.22 26.24 -0.68
N LEU A 40 -15.50 25.57 -1.58
CA LEU A 40 -15.80 25.48 -3.01
C LEU A 40 -15.59 24.03 -3.50
N GLY A 41 -16.08 23.74 -4.70
CA GLY A 41 -15.91 22.44 -5.35
C GLY A 41 -16.72 21.32 -4.67
N GLN A 42 -16.17 20.13 -4.62
CA GLN A 42 -16.84 18.92 -4.14
C GLN A 42 -16.92 18.82 -2.61
N TRP A 43 -17.04 19.92 -1.89
CA TRP A 43 -17.03 19.95 -0.43
C TRP A 43 -18.06 19.00 0.20
N LYS A 44 -19.28 18.97 -0.31
CA LYS A 44 -20.39 18.16 0.22
C LYS A 44 -20.23 16.65 -0.04
N GLU A 45 -19.33 16.27 -0.95
CA GLU A 45 -19.01 14.86 -1.19
C GLU A 45 -18.11 14.30 -0.09
N PHE A 46 -17.29 15.15 0.55
CA PHE A 46 -16.36 14.74 1.59
C PHE A 46 -16.87 15.04 3.00
N PHE A 47 -17.62 16.14 3.16
CA PHE A 47 -18.00 16.64 4.47
C PHE A 47 -19.49 16.95 4.54
N ASN A 48 -20.14 16.49 5.61
CA ASN A 48 -21.55 16.75 5.93
C ASN A 48 -21.77 18.05 6.72
N PHE A 49 -20.76 18.92 6.79
CA PHE A 49 -20.81 20.22 7.46
C PHE A 49 -20.23 21.31 6.54
N GLU A 50 -20.60 22.56 6.85
CA GLU A 50 -20.07 23.73 6.18
C GLU A 50 -19.11 24.49 7.10
N ILE A 51 -18.16 25.19 6.49
CA ILE A 51 -17.26 26.12 7.16
C ILE A 51 -17.55 27.52 6.61
N SER A 52 -18.13 28.36 7.44
CA SER A 52 -18.48 29.77 7.13
C SER A 52 -17.70 30.78 7.97
N GLU A 53 -17.02 30.32 9.02
CA GLU A 53 -16.21 31.13 9.92
C GLU A 53 -14.85 30.48 10.17
N PRO A 54 -13.76 31.27 10.30
CA PRO A 54 -12.41 30.75 10.49
C PRO A 54 -12.23 29.78 11.67
N LYS A 55 -12.96 30.03 12.78
CA LYS A 55 -12.94 29.13 13.96
C LYS A 55 -13.47 27.72 13.68
N GLN A 56 -14.27 27.54 12.64
CA GLN A 56 -14.85 26.26 12.26
C GLN A 56 -13.89 25.37 11.44
N ILE A 57 -12.71 25.90 11.02
CA ILE A 57 -11.68 25.10 10.33
C ILE A 57 -11.26 23.90 11.19
N SER A 58 -11.31 24.04 12.53
CA SER A 58 -11.03 22.93 13.45
C SER A 58 -11.96 21.72 13.28
N LYS A 59 -13.16 21.87 12.72
CA LYS A 59 -14.06 20.74 12.42
C LYS A 59 -13.42 19.70 11.49
N LEU A 60 -12.44 20.11 10.66
CA LEU A 60 -11.69 19.18 9.82
C LEU A 60 -10.84 18.19 10.64
N LEU A 61 -10.37 18.63 11.83
CA LEU A 61 -9.64 17.74 12.75
C LEU A 61 -10.56 16.66 13.34
N ASP A 62 -11.82 17.00 13.58
CA ASP A 62 -12.82 16.08 14.11
C ASP A 62 -13.34 15.10 13.05
N ALA A 63 -13.18 15.47 11.76
CA ALA A 63 -13.63 14.68 10.62
C ALA A 63 -12.64 13.57 10.22
N VAL A 64 -11.39 13.65 10.64
CA VAL A 64 -10.36 12.64 10.35
C VAL A 64 -10.14 11.72 11.55
N ASP A 65 -9.53 10.55 11.30
CA ASP A 65 -9.11 9.66 12.36
C ASP A 65 -8.10 10.34 13.28
N GLU A 66 -8.17 10.09 14.58
CA GLU A 66 -7.40 10.77 15.62
C GLU A 66 -5.88 10.66 15.41
N SER A 67 -5.42 9.57 14.81
CA SER A 67 -4.00 9.35 14.48
C SER A 67 -3.42 10.40 13.52
N PHE A 68 -4.27 11.04 12.69
CA PHE A 68 -3.87 12.05 11.72
C PHE A 68 -4.08 13.49 12.19
N ALA A 69 -4.77 13.70 13.33
CA ALA A 69 -5.16 15.03 13.79
C ALA A 69 -3.97 15.97 14.03
N VAL A 70 -2.84 15.46 14.50
CA VAL A 70 -1.62 16.26 14.74
C VAL A 70 -1.04 16.75 13.41
N THR A 71 -0.82 15.84 12.46
CA THR A 71 -0.27 16.17 11.13
C THR A 71 -1.18 17.12 10.35
N LEU A 72 -2.49 16.88 10.40
CA LEU A 72 -3.46 17.75 9.74
C LEU A 72 -3.50 19.14 10.37
N ARG A 73 -3.31 19.27 11.69
CA ARG A 73 -3.26 20.56 12.39
C ARG A 73 -2.19 21.48 11.83
N ASP A 74 -1.00 20.94 11.56
CA ASP A 74 0.12 21.72 10.99
C ASP A 74 -0.20 22.22 9.58
N VAL A 75 -0.94 21.44 8.80
CA VAL A 75 -1.42 21.84 7.46
C VAL A 75 -2.53 22.89 7.54
N LEU A 76 -3.50 22.72 8.46
CA LEU A 76 -4.62 23.65 8.62
C LEU A 76 -4.18 25.01 9.17
N TYR A 77 -3.18 25.02 10.06
CA TYR A 77 -2.65 26.23 10.71
C TYR A 77 -1.21 26.54 10.28
N LEU A 78 -0.96 26.40 8.98
CA LEU A 78 0.36 26.53 8.34
C LEU A 78 1.03 27.87 8.65
N GLU A 79 0.26 28.96 8.83
CA GLU A 79 0.75 30.29 9.23
C GLU A 79 1.50 30.32 10.56
N LYS A 80 1.33 29.27 11.40
CA LYS A 80 2.02 29.14 12.68
C LYS A 80 3.34 28.37 12.58
N THR A 81 3.58 27.70 11.45
CA THR A 81 4.77 26.84 11.26
C THR A 81 5.91 27.56 10.55
N GLY A 82 5.63 28.73 9.96
CA GLY A 82 6.61 29.47 9.15
C GLY A 82 6.85 28.88 7.77
N GLN A 83 6.08 27.90 7.34
CA GLN A 83 6.14 27.29 6.01
C GLN A 83 5.15 27.95 5.05
N GLU A 84 5.48 27.96 3.76
CA GLU A 84 4.57 28.49 2.72
C GLU A 84 3.56 27.47 2.20
N ALA A 85 3.91 26.18 2.26
CA ALA A 85 3.06 25.07 1.84
C ALA A 85 3.30 23.84 2.70
N ALA A 86 2.26 23.03 2.88
CA ALA A 86 2.33 21.71 3.52
C ALA A 86 1.24 20.78 3.01
N THR A 87 1.48 19.49 3.18
CA THR A 87 0.55 18.42 2.81
C THR A 87 0.34 17.44 3.94
N ALA A 88 -0.85 16.85 4.03
CA ALA A 88 -1.15 15.73 4.90
C ALA A 88 -2.08 14.75 4.21
N GLU A 89 -1.80 13.46 4.33
CA GLU A 89 -2.72 12.39 3.98
C GLU A 89 -3.45 11.94 5.24
N CYS A 90 -4.77 11.95 5.20
CA CYS A 90 -5.60 11.61 6.35
C CYS A 90 -6.75 10.69 5.93
N MET A 91 -7.10 9.76 6.79
CA MET A 91 -8.30 8.94 6.61
C MET A 91 -9.49 9.62 7.30
N LEU A 92 -10.63 9.69 6.62
CA LEU A 92 -11.88 10.17 7.21
C LEU A 92 -12.36 9.19 8.29
N LYS A 93 -12.76 9.74 9.42
CA LYS A 93 -13.23 8.99 10.59
C LYS A 93 -14.39 8.06 10.23
N ASN A 94 -14.31 6.81 10.69
CA ASN A 94 -15.28 5.75 10.45
C ASN A 94 -15.50 5.39 8.96
N THR A 95 -14.54 5.67 8.11
CA THR A 95 -14.58 5.32 6.69
C THR A 95 -13.26 4.71 6.24
N LYS A 96 -13.19 4.27 4.98
CA LYS A 96 -11.94 3.88 4.29
C LYS A 96 -11.51 4.92 3.26
N ILE A 97 -12.02 6.15 3.38
CA ILE A 97 -11.73 7.23 2.43
C ILE A 97 -10.47 7.96 2.87
N TRP A 98 -9.48 8.01 1.98
CA TRP A 98 -8.26 8.76 2.16
C TRP A 98 -8.32 10.09 1.43
N LEU A 99 -8.04 11.16 2.16
CA LEU A 99 -7.98 12.53 1.62
C LEU A 99 -6.55 13.07 1.72
N LEU A 100 -6.11 13.71 0.65
CA LEU A 100 -4.91 14.53 0.63
C LEU A 100 -5.31 15.99 0.85
N PHE A 101 -4.78 16.60 1.89
CA PHE A 101 -4.88 18.02 2.18
C PHE A 101 -3.58 18.70 1.71
N HIS A 102 -3.70 19.69 0.87
CA HIS A 102 -2.59 20.53 0.42
C HIS A 102 -2.89 21.97 0.76
N SER A 103 -2.17 22.56 1.70
CA SER A 103 -2.30 23.96 2.11
C SER A 103 -1.18 24.81 1.52
N LYS A 104 -1.55 26.01 1.05
CA LYS A 104 -0.61 27.01 0.59
C LYS A 104 -1.03 28.39 1.06
N ILE A 105 -0.03 29.19 1.55
CA ILE A 105 -0.22 30.57 1.94
C ILE A 105 0.35 31.49 0.86
N TYR A 106 -0.35 32.56 0.60
CA TYR A 106 0.07 33.65 -0.27
C TYR A 106 0.35 34.88 0.57
N TYR A 107 1.50 35.49 0.34
CA TYR A 107 1.98 36.66 1.10
C TYR A 107 1.89 37.92 0.24
N GLY A 108 1.55 39.03 0.88
CA GLY A 108 1.58 40.34 0.26
C GLY A 108 3.00 40.92 0.15
N ASN A 109 3.14 42.08 -0.51
CA ASN A 109 4.41 42.77 -0.67
C ASN A 109 5.10 43.19 0.66
N ASN A 110 4.32 43.21 1.73
CA ASN A 110 4.79 43.53 3.09
C ASN A 110 5.24 42.28 3.89
N GLY A 111 5.24 41.10 3.26
CA GLY A 111 5.58 39.84 3.88
C GLY A 111 4.52 39.29 4.84
N GLN A 112 3.31 39.89 4.90
CA GLN A 112 2.23 39.38 5.72
C GLN A 112 1.35 38.41 4.90
N PRO A 113 0.78 37.36 5.53
CA PRO A 113 -0.11 36.45 4.86
C PRO A 113 -1.39 37.19 4.43
N VAL A 114 -1.78 37.05 3.17
CA VAL A 114 -2.99 37.63 2.57
C VAL A 114 -4.07 36.58 2.44
N ASP A 115 -3.73 35.46 1.82
CA ASP A 115 -4.68 34.40 1.53
C ASP A 115 -4.08 33.03 1.84
N LYS A 116 -4.94 32.09 2.20
CA LYS A 116 -4.61 30.67 2.32
C LYS A 116 -5.61 29.83 1.53
N VAL A 117 -5.09 28.88 0.76
CA VAL A 117 -5.89 27.90 0.03
C VAL A 117 -5.55 26.53 0.54
N ILE A 118 -6.56 25.74 0.90
CA ILE A 118 -6.42 24.33 1.20
C ILE A 118 -7.20 23.55 0.13
N TYR A 119 -6.47 22.79 -0.67
CA TYR A 119 -7.04 21.86 -1.64
C TYR A 119 -7.14 20.47 -1.01
N ILE A 120 -8.29 19.82 -1.19
CA ILE A 120 -8.59 18.51 -0.61
C ILE A 120 -9.03 17.59 -1.74
N SER A 121 -8.34 16.48 -1.94
CA SER A 121 -8.65 15.49 -2.97
C SER A 121 -8.76 14.09 -2.40
N ASN A 122 -9.63 13.27 -3.00
CA ASN A 122 -9.77 11.87 -2.66
C ASN A 122 -8.65 11.05 -3.32
N ILE A 123 -7.78 10.49 -2.51
CA ILE A 123 -6.64 9.66 -2.94
C ILE A 123 -6.85 8.17 -2.67
N THR A 124 -8.05 7.75 -2.27
CA THR A 124 -8.35 6.36 -1.91
C THR A 124 -7.98 5.39 -3.03
N LYS A 125 -8.39 5.71 -4.26
CA LYS A 125 -8.09 4.88 -5.43
C LYS A 125 -6.60 4.83 -5.74
N ILE A 126 -5.92 5.96 -5.69
CA ILE A 126 -4.47 6.03 -5.94
C ILE A 126 -3.71 5.22 -4.90
N ARG A 127 -4.12 5.32 -3.64
CA ARG A 127 -3.51 4.62 -2.54
C ARG A 127 -3.73 3.10 -2.63
N SER A 128 -4.96 2.66 -2.88
CA SER A 128 -5.25 1.24 -3.08
C SER A 128 -4.49 0.63 -4.27
N GLN A 129 -4.38 1.36 -5.38
CA GLN A 129 -3.59 0.94 -6.54
C GLN A 129 -2.09 0.84 -6.21
N ASN A 130 -1.55 1.79 -5.44
CA ASN A 130 -0.15 1.75 -5.01
C ASN A 130 0.11 0.60 -4.02
N GLU A 131 -0.82 0.32 -3.11
CA GLU A 131 -0.75 -0.82 -2.19
C GLU A 131 -0.81 -2.15 -2.97
N GLU A 132 -1.69 -2.25 -3.97
CA GLU A 132 -1.80 -3.42 -4.84
C GLU A 132 -0.53 -3.62 -5.69
N LEU A 133 0.01 -2.56 -6.30
CA LEU A 133 1.28 -2.62 -7.05
C LEU A 133 2.45 -3.02 -6.13
N THR A 134 2.49 -2.50 -4.92
CA THR A 134 3.49 -2.85 -3.93
C THR A 134 3.35 -4.32 -3.53
N TYR A 135 2.12 -4.78 -3.27
CA TYR A 135 1.85 -6.18 -2.99
C TYR A 135 2.31 -7.10 -4.13
N MET A 136 1.95 -6.79 -5.38
CA MET A 136 2.37 -7.55 -6.57
C MET A 136 3.89 -7.54 -6.78
N ALA A 137 4.59 -6.48 -6.36
CA ALA A 137 6.05 -6.43 -6.43
C ALA A 137 6.73 -7.38 -5.41
N TYR A 138 6.09 -7.59 -4.26
CA TYR A 138 6.68 -8.40 -3.18
C TYR A 138 6.14 -9.82 -3.11
N TYR A 139 4.89 -10.05 -3.51
CA TYR A 139 4.22 -11.33 -3.36
C TYR A 139 3.76 -11.90 -4.71
N ASP A 140 3.74 -13.20 -4.79
CA ASP A 140 3.11 -13.94 -5.88
C ASP A 140 1.58 -13.96 -5.67
N SER A 141 0.82 -13.53 -6.66
CA SER A 141 -0.64 -13.38 -6.54
C SER A 141 -1.40 -14.70 -6.44
N MET A 142 -0.81 -15.81 -6.91
CA MET A 142 -1.43 -17.12 -6.90
C MET A 142 -1.26 -17.82 -5.54
N THR A 143 -0.09 -17.72 -4.95
CA THR A 143 0.29 -18.48 -3.75
C THR A 143 0.36 -17.64 -2.48
N GLY A 144 0.51 -16.32 -2.61
CA GLY A 144 0.74 -15.39 -1.52
C GLY A 144 2.11 -15.51 -0.85
N LEU A 145 3.01 -16.36 -1.37
CA LEU A 145 4.42 -16.40 -1.03
C LEU A 145 5.14 -15.18 -1.62
N PHE A 146 6.40 -14.96 -1.26
CA PHE A 146 7.17 -13.92 -1.92
C PHE A 146 7.34 -14.18 -3.42
N SER A 147 7.38 -13.09 -4.19
CA SER A 147 7.73 -13.15 -5.61
C SER A 147 9.21 -13.49 -5.77
N ARG A 148 9.57 -14.10 -6.92
CA ARG A 148 10.96 -14.40 -7.27
C ARG A 148 11.88 -13.20 -7.11
N ASN A 149 11.47 -12.03 -7.60
CA ASN A 149 12.30 -10.83 -7.58
C ASN A 149 12.59 -10.34 -6.16
N TYR A 150 11.59 -10.39 -5.31
CA TYR A 150 11.75 -9.99 -3.91
C TYR A 150 12.60 -11.01 -3.13
N PHE A 151 12.36 -12.29 -3.33
CA PHE A 151 13.13 -13.36 -2.70
C PHE A 151 14.63 -13.29 -3.03
N VAL A 152 14.99 -13.08 -4.30
CA VAL A 152 16.40 -12.93 -4.72
C VAL A 152 17.06 -11.74 -4.03
N ARG A 153 16.34 -10.64 -3.85
CA ARG A 153 16.83 -9.48 -3.10
C ARG A 153 17.05 -9.81 -1.63
N LEU A 154 16.09 -10.46 -0.97
CA LEU A 154 16.23 -10.91 0.43
C LEU A 154 17.38 -11.88 0.60
N LEU A 155 17.51 -12.85 -0.31
CA LEU A 155 18.59 -13.82 -0.29
C LEU A 155 19.96 -13.14 -0.40
N SER A 156 20.09 -12.11 -1.25
CA SER A 156 21.32 -11.31 -1.36
C SER A 156 21.64 -10.57 -0.06
N GLU A 157 20.63 -10.07 0.65
CA GLU A 157 20.81 -9.45 1.98
C GLU A 157 21.23 -10.49 3.03
N TYR A 158 20.65 -11.69 2.99
CA TYR A 158 21.06 -12.80 3.88
C TYR A 158 22.50 -13.21 3.64
N VAL A 159 22.91 -13.39 2.38
CA VAL A 159 24.31 -13.73 2.03
C VAL A 159 25.28 -12.66 2.55
N ARG A 160 24.96 -11.39 2.38
CA ARG A 160 25.79 -10.29 2.92
C ARG A 160 25.91 -10.37 4.45
N LYS A 161 24.78 -10.53 5.15
CA LYS A 161 24.78 -10.66 6.62
C LYS A 161 25.54 -11.88 7.09
N ALA A 162 25.33 -13.03 6.43
CA ALA A 162 26.02 -14.27 6.77
C ALA A 162 27.53 -14.14 6.62
N SER A 163 27.99 -13.49 5.54
CA SER A 163 29.42 -13.18 5.35
C SER A 163 30.01 -12.29 6.46
N GLU A 164 29.24 -11.29 6.92
CA GLU A 164 29.68 -10.36 7.97
C GLU A 164 29.71 -11.00 9.37
N MET A 165 28.74 -11.90 9.64
CA MET A 165 28.51 -12.48 10.97
C MET A 165 29.06 -13.91 11.10
N ASN A 166 29.59 -14.51 10.03
CA ASN A 166 29.97 -15.92 9.93
C ASN A 166 28.82 -16.89 10.26
N ASP A 167 27.61 -16.52 9.77
CA ASP A 167 26.39 -17.31 9.89
C ASP A 167 26.18 -18.19 8.67
N ALA A 168 25.22 -19.14 8.76
CA ALA A 168 24.87 -20.03 7.66
C ALA A 168 23.51 -19.67 7.05
N ILE A 169 23.38 -19.94 5.76
CA ILE A 169 22.10 -19.88 5.02
C ILE A 169 21.91 -21.21 4.33
N SER A 170 20.72 -21.76 4.43
CA SER A 170 20.31 -22.92 3.64
C SER A 170 19.13 -22.54 2.75
N VAL A 171 19.16 -22.98 1.49
CA VAL A 171 18.07 -22.78 0.52
C VAL A 171 17.64 -24.13 -0.01
N MET A 172 16.35 -24.42 0.05
CA MET A 172 15.72 -25.59 -0.54
C MET A 172 14.91 -25.19 -1.74
N MET A 173 15.12 -25.86 -2.86
CA MET A 173 14.25 -25.80 -4.04
C MET A 173 13.32 -27.01 -3.99
N ILE A 174 12.05 -26.79 -4.24
CA ILE A 174 10.98 -27.79 -4.25
C ILE A 174 10.32 -27.73 -5.63
N ASP A 175 10.15 -28.88 -6.24
CA ASP A 175 9.53 -29.06 -7.57
C ASP A 175 8.44 -30.15 -7.46
N LEU A 176 7.19 -29.85 -7.83
CA LEU A 176 6.11 -30.83 -7.79
C LEU A 176 6.24 -31.82 -8.95
N ASP A 177 6.42 -33.08 -8.61
CA ASP A 177 6.66 -34.14 -9.61
C ASP A 177 5.48 -34.28 -10.56
N ASP A 178 5.80 -34.43 -11.86
CA ASP A 178 4.83 -34.69 -12.91
C ASP A 178 3.69 -33.67 -13.08
N PHE A 179 3.88 -32.42 -12.62
CA PHE A 179 2.85 -31.37 -12.66
C PHE A 179 2.26 -31.16 -14.07
N HIS A 180 3.08 -31.24 -15.11
CA HIS A 180 2.61 -31.16 -16.50
C HIS A 180 1.57 -32.25 -16.84
N LYS A 181 1.70 -33.48 -16.29
CA LYS A 181 0.72 -34.56 -16.51
C LYS A 181 -0.63 -34.26 -15.84
N ILE A 182 -0.60 -33.52 -14.72
CA ILE A 182 -1.81 -33.07 -14.06
C ILE A 182 -2.53 -32.05 -14.95
N ASN A 183 -1.81 -31.08 -15.49
CA ASN A 183 -2.38 -30.10 -16.43
C ASN A 183 -2.91 -30.75 -17.71
N ASP A 184 -2.15 -31.68 -18.28
CA ASP A 184 -2.53 -32.38 -19.52
C ASP A 184 -3.74 -33.30 -19.32
N GLY A 185 -3.83 -33.96 -18.16
CA GLY A 185 -4.89 -34.93 -17.86
C GLY A 185 -6.16 -34.33 -17.24
N GLN A 186 -6.03 -33.30 -16.41
CA GLN A 186 -7.14 -32.75 -15.64
C GLN A 186 -7.43 -31.26 -15.94
N GLY A 187 -6.58 -30.64 -16.73
CA GLY A 187 -6.71 -29.24 -17.15
C GLY A 187 -6.02 -28.24 -16.24
N MET A 188 -5.70 -27.07 -16.80
CA MET A 188 -4.97 -26.00 -16.11
C MET A 188 -5.64 -25.51 -14.81
N VAL A 189 -6.97 -25.50 -14.76
CA VAL A 189 -7.73 -25.06 -13.58
C VAL A 189 -7.42 -25.93 -12.36
N VAL A 190 -7.26 -27.23 -12.56
CA VAL A 190 -6.88 -28.18 -11.50
C VAL A 190 -5.44 -27.96 -11.07
N GLY A 191 -4.53 -27.75 -12.02
CA GLY A 191 -3.14 -27.42 -11.72
C GLY A 191 -3.01 -26.12 -10.93
N ASP A 192 -3.71 -25.06 -11.35
CA ASP A 192 -3.72 -23.77 -10.64
C ASP A 192 -4.24 -23.92 -9.20
N GLU A 193 -5.29 -24.72 -9.00
CA GLU A 193 -5.84 -25.00 -7.67
C GLU A 193 -4.83 -25.75 -6.79
N LEU A 194 -4.11 -26.73 -7.35
CA LEU A 194 -3.02 -27.42 -6.65
C LEU A 194 -1.90 -26.46 -6.24
N ILE A 195 -1.45 -25.58 -7.16
CA ILE A 195 -0.43 -24.55 -6.88
C ILE A 195 -0.88 -23.64 -5.76
N GLN A 196 -2.14 -23.19 -5.77
CA GLN A 196 -2.70 -22.34 -4.73
C GLN A 196 -2.75 -23.04 -3.37
N GLN A 197 -3.21 -24.29 -3.31
CA GLN A 197 -3.31 -25.05 -2.06
C GLN A 197 -1.92 -25.36 -1.48
N PHE A 198 -0.99 -25.81 -2.31
CA PHE A 198 0.37 -26.09 -1.87
C PHE A 198 1.11 -24.81 -1.47
N GLY A 199 0.97 -23.75 -2.24
CA GLY A 199 1.52 -22.43 -1.92
C GLY A 199 0.99 -21.86 -0.60
N SER A 200 -0.32 -21.98 -0.35
CA SER A 200 -0.94 -21.57 0.90
C SER A 200 -0.39 -22.36 2.10
N TYR A 201 -0.23 -23.66 1.95
CA TYR A 201 0.40 -24.48 2.96
C TYR A 201 1.86 -24.05 3.25
N LEU A 202 2.66 -23.86 2.20
CA LEU A 202 4.04 -23.39 2.37
C LEU A 202 4.11 -22.01 3.02
N LYS A 203 3.18 -21.12 2.69
CA LYS A 203 3.09 -19.79 3.31
C LYS A 203 2.84 -19.89 4.82
N GLU A 204 1.84 -20.68 5.23
CA GLU A 204 1.55 -20.92 6.65
C GLU A 204 2.76 -21.54 7.37
N LEU A 205 3.40 -22.54 6.75
CA LEU A 205 4.61 -23.16 7.28
C LEU A 205 5.74 -22.15 7.45
N CYS A 206 5.96 -21.27 6.48
CA CYS A 206 7.00 -20.24 6.54
C CYS A 206 6.72 -19.22 7.66
N GLU A 207 5.45 -18.82 7.86
CA GLU A 207 5.06 -17.92 8.95
C GLU A 207 5.29 -18.56 10.33
N ILE A 208 4.87 -19.83 10.51
CA ILE A 208 5.05 -20.56 11.78
C ILE A 208 6.53 -20.80 12.10
N LYS A 209 7.34 -21.11 11.09
CA LYS A 209 8.76 -21.44 11.27
C LYS A 209 9.68 -20.22 11.18
N ASP A 210 9.15 -19.05 10.85
CA ASP A 210 9.92 -17.83 10.64
C ASP A 210 11.03 -18.05 9.60
N VAL A 211 10.65 -18.59 8.44
CA VAL A 211 11.52 -18.83 7.30
C VAL A 211 10.95 -18.11 6.07
N THR A 212 11.77 -17.93 5.05
CA THR A 212 11.39 -17.18 3.86
C THR A 212 11.02 -18.11 2.71
N GLY A 213 9.76 -18.05 2.25
CA GLY A 213 9.24 -18.84 1.13
C GLY A 213 8.96 -18.02 -0.10
N CYS A 214 9.19 -18.60 -1.28
CA CYS A 214 8.97 -17.98 -2.58
C CYS A 214 8.32 -18.98 -3.55
N HIS A 215 7.38 -18.49 -4.35
CA HIS A 215 6.94 -19.16 -5.57
C HIS A 215 7.82 -18.68 -6.73
N LEU A 216 8.63 -19.60 -7.29
CA LEU A 216 9.62 -19.25 -8.30
C LEU A 216 8.97 -19.14 -9.69
N HIS A 217 8.29 -20.19 -10.10
CA HIS A 217 7.49 -20.28 -11.32
C HIS A 217 6.76 -21.64 -11.36
N THR A 218 5.61 -21.70 -12.02
CA THR A 218 4.82 -22.90 -12.31
C THR A 218 4.62 -23.81 -11.08
N ASP A 219 5.45 -24.83 -10.91
CA ASP A 219 5.42 -25.86 -9.88
C ASP A 219 6.66 -25.83 -8.96
N VAL A 220 7.51 -24.78 -9.08
CA VAL A 220 8.77 -24.65 -8.38
C VAL A 220 8.71 -23.61 -7.28
N TYR A 221 9.15 -24.00 -6.07
CA TYR A 221 9.20 -23.15 -4.89
C TYR A 221 10.60 -23.11 -4.30
N LEU A 222 10.90 -22.04 -3.58
CA LEU A 222 12.13 -21.88 -2.81
C LEU A 222 11.80 -21.56 -1.36
N ILE A 223 12.57 -22.17 -0.43
CA ILE A 223 12.53 -21.81 0.99
C ILE A 223 13.96 -21.52 1.44
N ALA A 224 14.16 -20.37 2.09
CA ALA A 224 15.45 -19.99 2.67
C ALA A 224 15.36 -19.91 4.19
N ILE A 225 16.38 -20.45 4.85
CA ILE A 225 16.60 -20.34 6.29
C ILE A 225 17.87 -19.52 6.50
N TYR A 226 17.76 -18.43 7.24
CA TYR A 226 18.90 -17.72 7.81
C TYR A 226 19.03 -18.15 9.28
N ALA A 227 20.05 -18.91 9.63
CA ALA A 227 20.23 -19.49 10.95
C ALA A 227 21.56 -19.06 11.59
N PRO A 228 21.55 -18.03 12.44
CA PRO A 228 22.73 -17.57 13.15
C PRO A 228 23.37 -18.64 14.10
N SER A 229 22.61 -19.65 14.50
CA SER A 229 23.03 -20.60 15.53
C SER A 229 22.84 -22.08 15.18
N GLY A 230 22.50 -22.42 13.94
CA GLY A 230 22.39 -23.82 13.51
C GLY A 230 21.20 -24.61 14.10
N GLU A 231 20.31 -23.99 14.82
CA GLU A 231 19.17 -24.65 15.49
C GLU A 231 18.05 -25.12 14.55
N ARG A 232 17.98 -24.59 13.33
CA ARG A 232 16.95 -24.94 12.34
C ARG A 232 17.60 -25.68 11.19
N THR A 233 17.26 -26.92 11.00
CA THR A 233 17.79 -27.72 9.90
C THR A 233 16.79 -27.77 8.76
N MET A 234 17.26 -27.59 7.52
CA MET A 234 16.48 -27.76 6.30
C MET A 234 15.88 -29.18 6.23
N GLU A 235 16.55 -30.17 6.82
CA GLU A 235 16.07 -31.55 6.92
C GLU A 235 14.75 -31.66 7.73
N ALA A 236 14.62 -30.94 8.83
CA ALA A 236 13.39 -30.93 9.62
C ALA A 236 12.21 -30.34 8.80
N LEU A 237 12.46 -29.25 8.10
CA LEU A 237 11.48 -28.62 7.23
C LEU A 237 11.06 -29.54 6.06
N TYR A 238 12.03 -30.20 5.42
CA TYR A 238 11.78 -31.20 4.37
C TYR A 238 10.86 -32.33 4.87
N LYS A 239 11.14 -32.87 6.05
CA LYS A 239 10.33 -33.96 6.66
C LYS A 239 8.89 -33.50 6.92
N GLU A 240 8.69 -32.27 7.36
CA GLU A 240 7.37 -31.71 7.61
C GLU A 240 6.59 -31.54 6.31
N ILE A 241 7.21 -31.01 5.26
CA ILE A 241 6.58 -30.91 3.93
C ILE A 241 6.28 -32.30 3.37
N GLN A 242 7.21 -33.25 3.50
CA GLN A 242 7.01 -34.64 3.07
C GLN A 242 5.84 -35.31 3.80
N GLN A 243 5.66 -35.02 5.07
CA GLN A 243 4.55 -35.57 5.83
C GLN A 243 3.21 -34.99 5.36
N ARG A 244 3.14 -33.67 5.12
CA ARG A 244 1.93 -32.99 4.64
C ARG A 244 1.50 -33.50 3.26
N ILE A 245 2.43 -33.66 2.34
CA ILE A 245 2.12 -34.03 0.95
C ILE A 245 1.67 -35.51 0.80
N ARG A 246 1.80 -36.31 1.86
CA ARG A 246 1.23 -37.67 1.91
C ARG A 246 -0.30 -37.64 1.97
N GLU A 247 -0.88 -36.56 2.48
CA GLU A 247 -2.32 -36.37 2.45
C GLU A 247 -2.72 -35.79 1.09
N PRO A 248 -3.76 -36.35 0.42
CA PRO A 248 -4.18 -35.85 -0.87
C PRO A 248 -4.73 -34.42 -0.76
N PHE A 249 -4.55 -33.65 -1.82
CA PHE A 249 -5.16 -32.33 -1.98
C PHE A 249 -6.61 -32.52 -2.42
N LYS A 250 -7.54 -31.90 -1.67
CA LYS A 250 -8.97 -31.93 -1.97
C LYS A 250 -9.31 -30.76 -2.89
N LEU A 251 -9.69 -31.05 -4.11
CA LEU A 251 -10.03 -30.05 -5.11
C LEU A 251 -11.48 -29.60 -5.00
N SER A 252 -11.79 -28.42 -5.50
CA SER A 252 -13.13 -27.83 -5.49
C SER A 252 -14.18 -28.67 -6.22
N ASN A 253 -13.76 -29.48 -7.19
CA ASN A 253 -14.61 -30.42 -7.93
C ASN A 253 -14.90 -31.73 -7.16
N GLY A 254 -14.40 -31.87 -5.93
CA GLY A 254 -14.55 -33.07 -5.09
C GLY A 254 -13.57 -34.20 -5.37
N GLN A 255 -12.65 -34.03 -6.30
CA GLN A 255 -11.56 -34.99 -6.53
C GLN A 255 -10.45 -34.84 -5.46
N GLU A 256 -9.76 -35.93 -5.20
CA GLU A 256 -8.57 -35.97 -4.37
C GLU A 256 -7.34 -36.21 -5.26
N LEU A 257 -6.35 -35.35 -5.13
CA LEU A 257 -5.14 -35.41 -5.94
C LEU A 257 -3.94 -35.74 -5.04
N GLN A 258 -3.30 -36.87 -5.30
CA GLN A 258 -2.06 -37.25 -4.66
C GLN A 258 -0.89 -36.79 -5.52
N VAL A 259 0.04 -36.08 -4.92
CA VAL A 259 1.26 -35.59 -5.59
C VAL A 259 2.50 -35.95 -4.79
N THR A 260 3.66 -35.91 -5.42
CA THR A 260 4.96 -35.98 -4.81
C THR A 260 5.79 -34.76 -5.20
N PHE A 261 6.95 -34.61 -4.59
CA PHE A 261 7.87 -33.52 -4.94
C PHE A 261 9.31 -34.00 -4.87
N SER A 262 10.13 -33.38 -5.67
CA SER A 262 11.59 -33.47 -5.63
C SER A 262 12.15 -32.22 -4.95
N ALA A 263 13.21 -32.39 -4.16
CA ALA A 263 13.85 -31.23 -3.51
C ALA A 263 15.36 -31.30 -3.58
N GLY A 264 16.00 -30.14 -3.75
CA GLY A 264 17.44 -29.96 -3.69
C GLY A 264 17.78 -28.87 -2.66
N VAL A 265 18.86 -29.07 -1.89
CA VAL A 265 19.32 -28.13 -0.86
C VAL A 265 20.70 -27.62 -1.22
N ALA A 266 20.89 -26.30 -1.05
CA ALA A 266 22.19 -25.65 -1.11
C ALA A 266 22.45 -24.88 0.18
N GLU A 267 23.69 -24.86 0.63
CA GLU A 267 24.12 -24.17 1.86
C GLU A 267 25.26 -23.20 1.57
N TYR A 268 25.29 -22.10 2.35
CA TYR A 268 26.34 -21.09 2.30
C TYR A 268 26.73 -20.73 3.74
N PRO A 269 28.03 -20.57 4.03
CA PRO A 269 29.20 -20.98 3.29
C PRO A 269 29.36 -22.45 3.22
#